data_e17f9309353e25b7252cfa52089253dc
#
_entry.id   e17f9309353e25b7252cfa52089253dc
#
_cell.length_a   1.000
_cell.length_b   1.000
_cell.length_c   1.000
_cell.angle_alpha   90.00
_cell.angle_beta   90.00
_cell.angle_gamma   90.00
#
_symmetry.space_group_name_H-M   'P 1'
#
loop_
_entity.id
_entity.type
_entity.pdbx_description
1 polymer ?
#
loop_
_entity_poly.entity_id
_entity_poly.type
_entity_poly.pdbx_seq_one_letter_code
_entity_poly.pdbx_strand_id
1 'polypeptide(L)'
;MKRLWVGFFLMVFPLMVVWAVTNPMFASPDEPAHMVRAQGIVRGQLEGPYQVDGIPVDDIKCLAFHPEVSADCMALEWAEAPTFEDSTATNYPPLFHFLAGLPSLF
;
A
#
# COMPACT_ATOMS: atom_id res chain seq x y z
N MET A 1 8.40 27.97 -22.23
CA MET A 1 8.54 26.66 -21.58
C MET A 1 7.76 26.58 -20.26
N LYS A 2 7.94 27.50 -19.29
CA LYS A 2 7.22 27.43 -17.97
C LYS A 2 5.69 27.32 -18.08
N ARG A 3 5.05 28.08 -19.00
CA ARG A 3 3.59 28.06 -19.19
C ARG A 3 3.07 26.71 -19.72
N LEU A 4 3.86 26.03 -20.56
CA LEU A 4 3.51 24.69 -21.07
C LEU A 4 3.54 23.64 -19.94
N TRP A 5 4.55 23.70 -19.06
CA TRP A 5 4.64 22.82 -17.91
C TRP A 5 3.50 23.01 -16.92
N VAL A 6 3.14 24.28 -16.64
CA VAL A 6 2.00 24.60 -15.78
C VAL A 6 0.70 24.08 -16.39
N GLY A 7 0.47 24.30 -17.69
CA GLY A 7 -0.72 23.79 -18.38
C GLY A 7 -0.82 22.27 -18.33
N PHE A 8 0.30 21.57 -18.60
CA PHE A 8 0.37 20.10 -18.51
C PHE A 8 0.10 19.62 -17.09
N PHE A 9 0.71 20.24 -16.09
CA PHE A 9 0.49 19.89 -14.68
C PHE A 9 -0.98 20.06 -14.27
N LEU A 10 -1.59 21.21 -14.61
CA LEU A 10 -2.99 21.46 -14.29
C LEU A 10 -3.97 20.50 -14.99
N MET A 11 -3.57 19.90 -16.09
CA MET A 11 -4.36 18.89 -16.78
C MET A 11 -4.18 17.50 -16.18
N VAL A 12 -2.94 17.08 -15.91
CA VAL A 12 -2.63 15.70 -15.49
C VAL A 12 -2.86 15.51 -13.99
N PHE A 13 -2.50 16.48 -13.17
CA PHE A 13 -2.63 16.38 -11.72
C PHE A 13 -4.05 16.09 -11.23
N PRO A 14 -5.10 16.80 -11.69
CA PRO A 14 -6.47 16.46 -11.30
C PRO A 14 -6.89 15.04 -11.70
N LEU A 15 -6.47 14.58 -12.89
CA LEU A 15 -6.75 13.21 -13.32
C LEU A 15 -6.11 12.17 -12.42
N MET A 16 -4.86 12.41 -12.01
CA MET A 16 -4.18 11.54 -11.06
C MET A 16 -4.83 11.54 -9.68
N VAL A 17 -5.29 12.71 -9.21
CA VAL A 17 -6.02 12.83 -7.94
C VAL A 17 -7.34 12.05 -8.01
N VAL A 18 -8.13 12.23 -9.08
CA VAL A 18 -9.37 11.48 -9.27
C VAL A 18 -9.09 9.98 -9.29
N TRP A 19 -8.09 9.54 -10.05
CA TRP A 19 -7.71 8.14 -10.10
C TRP A 19 -7.31 7.59 -8.71
N ALA A 20 -6.49 8.33 -7.96
CA ALA A 20 -6.04 7.92 -6.63
C ALA A 20 -7.18 7.81 -5.61
N VAL A 21 -8.17 8.73 -5.69
CA VAL A 21 -9.31 8.75 -4.75
C VAL A 21 -10.38 7.71 -5.11
N THR A 22 -10.54 7.39 -6.40
CA THR A 22 -11.55 6.43 -6.85
C THR A 22 -11.04 4.99 -6.87
N ASN A 23 -9.71 4.80 -6.82
CA ASN A 23 -9.14 3.46 -6.78
C ASN A 23 -9.22 2.91 -5.35
N PRO A 24 -9.82 1.73 -5.12
CA PRO A 24 -9.83 1.14 -3.80
C PRO A 24 -8.40 0.84 -3.33
N MET A 25 -8.15 0.98 -2.03
CA MET A 25 -6.88 0.56 -1.45
C MET A 25 -6.66 -0.94 -1.73
N PHE A 26 -5.40 -1.31 -1.96
CA PHE A 26 -5.02 -2.70 -2.25
C PHE A 26 -5.62 -3.31 -3.53
N ALA A 27 -6.10 -2.48 -4.46
CA ALA A 27 -6.58 -2.94 -5.76
C ALA A 27 -5.45 -3.49 -6.65
N SER A 28 -4.22 -3.04 -6.45
CA SER A 28 -3.05 -3.58 -7.13
C SER A 28 -2.60 -4.88 -6.46
N PRO A 29 -2.36 -5.96 -7.21
CA PRO A 29 -2.04 -7.28 -6.65
C PRO A 29 -0.80 -7.34 -5.74
N ASP A 30 0.16 -6.45 -5.96
CA ASP A 30 1.42 -6.36 -5.21
C ASP A 30 1.38 -5.35 -4.05
N GLU A 31 0.36 -4.52 -3.98
CA GLU A 31 0.22 -3.46 -2.99
C GLU A 31 0.22 -3.99 -1.54
N PRO A 32 -0.49 -5.08 -1.19
CA PRO A 32 -0.41 -5.67 0.14
C PRO A 32 1.01 -6.11 0.53
N ALA A 33 1.77 -6.68 -0.40
CA ALA A 33 3.15 -7.12 -0.14
C ALA A 33 4.07 -5.93 0.14
N HIS A 34 3.91 -4.83 -0.60
CA HIS A 34 4.66 -3.60 -0.36
C HIS A 34 4.30 -2.95 0.97
N MET A 35 3.03 -2.97 1.37
CA MET A 35 2.57 -2.45 2.66
C MET A 35 3.16 -3.25 3.83
N VAL A 36 3.09 -4.58 3.79
CA VAL A 36 3.68 -5.47 4.80
C VAL A 36 5.16 -5.17 4.99
N ARG A 37 5.91 -5.10 3.88
CA ARG A 37 7.33 -4.77 3.92
C ARG A 37 7.60 -3.36 4.47
N ALA A 38 6.82 -2.37 4.07
CA ALA A 38 6.99 -1.00 4.54
C ALA A 38 6.82 -0.88 6.05
N GLN A 39 5.82 -1.54 6.62
CA GLN A 39 5.61 -1.58 8.07
C GLN A 39 6.78 -2.26 8.81
N GLY A 40 7.29 -3.37 8.29
CA GLY A 40 8.44 -4.05 8.89
C GLY A 40 9.73 -3.23 8.82
N ILE A 41 10.02 -2.63 7.66
CA ILE A 41 11.26 -1.83 7.47
C ILE A 41 11.34 -0.64 8.43
N VAL A 42 10.25 0.10 8.66
CA VAL A 42 10.27 1.23 9.61
C VAL A 42 10.45 0.79 11.07
N ARG A 43 10.16 -0.49 11.36
CA ARG A 43 10.42 -1.11 12.67
C ARG A 43 11.80 -1.79 12.75
N GLY A 44 12.64 -1.61 11.72
CA GLY A 44 14.00 -2.14 11.65
C GLY A 44 14.10 -3.59 11.18
N GLN A 45 13.04 -4.18 10.68
CA GLN A 45 13.01 -5.55 10.16
C GLN A 45 13.40 -5.54 8.67
N LEU A 46 14.63 -5.89 8.35
CA LEU A 46 15.11 -5.91 6.96
C LEU A 46 14.70 -7.19 6.21
N GLU A 47 14.44 -8.27 6.96
CA GLU A 47 14.02 -9.58 6.45
C GLU A 47 12.75 -10.01 7.18
N GLY A 48 11.89 -10.78 6.51
CA GLY A 48 10.63 -11.27 7.07
C GLY A 48 10.80 -12.43 8.06
N PRO A 49 9.78 -12.81 8.78
CA PRO A 49 8.43 -12.23 8.72
C PRO A 49 8.35 -10.83 9.34
N TYR A 50 7.55 -9.97 8.72
CA TYR A 50 7.40 -8.57 9.12
C TYR A 50 6.23 -8.40 10.08
N GLN A 51 6.40 -7.56 11.10
CA GLN A 51 5.30 -7.16 11.97
C GLN A 51 4.38 -6.18 11.25
N VAL A 52 3.09 -6.48 11.24
CA VAL A 52 2.02 -5.67 10.67
C VAL A 52 1.03 -5.34 11.77
N ASP A 53 0.75 -4.07 11.97
CA ASP A 53 -0.18 -3.60 12.97
C ASP A 53 -1.47 -3.09 12.31
N GLY A 54 -2.59 -3.44 12.90
CA GLY A 54 -3.88 -2.82 12.66
C GLY A 54 -4.67 -3.33 11.44
N ILE A 55 -4.10 -4.07 10.51
CA ILE A 55 -4.82 -4.52 9.30
C ILE A 55 -4.71 -6.03 9.17
N PRO A 56 -5.82 -6.76 9.08
CA PRO A 56 -5.81 -8.18 8.76
C PRO A 56 -5.39 -8.37 7.30
N VAL A 57 -4.16 -8.86 7.08
CA VAL A 57 -3.55 -8.94 5.73
C VAL A 57 -4.33 -9.90 4.81
N ASP A 58 -4.93 -10.94 5.35
CA ASP A 58 -5.72 -11.88 4.55
C ASP A 58 -6.99 -11.22 3.98
N ASP A 59 -7.63 -10.34 4.73
CA ASP A 59 -8.85 -9.66 4.30
C ASP A 59 -8.56 -8.62 3.20
N ILE A 60 -7.40 -7.96 3.23
CA ILE A 60 -7.03 -7.00 2.18
C ILE A 60 -6.57 -7.66 0.88
N LYS A 61 -6.23 -8.95 0.90
CA LYS A 61 -5.87 -9.71 -0.30
C LYS A 61 -7.07 -10.15 -1.13
N CYS A 62 -8.29 -9.93 -0.66
CA CYS A 62 -9.50 -10.41 -1.34
C CYS A 62 -9.67 -9.88 -2.77
N LEU A 63 -9.13 -8.69 -3.07
CA LEU A 63 -9.12 -8.11 -4.42
C LEU A 63 -7.94 -8.57 -5.28
N ALA A 64 -6.89 -9.10 -4.66
CA ALA A 64 -5.67 -9.45 -5.38
C ALA A 64 -5.94 -10.54 -6.42
N PHE A 65 -5.67 -10.25 -7.69
CA PHE A 65 -5.90 -11.14 -8.84
C PHE A 65 -7.37 -11.49 -9.14
N HIS A 66 -8.33 -10.82 -8.49
CA HIS A 66 -9.76 -11.06 -8.63
C HIS A 66 -10.51 -9.80 -9.09
N PRO A 67 -10.38 -9.39 -10.37
CA PRO A 67 -11.00 -8.17 -10.89
C PRO A 67 -12.53 -8.19 -10.87
N GLU A 68 -13.13 -9.38 -10.74
CA GLU A 68 -14.58 -9.59 -10.65
C GLU A 68 -15.14 -9.42 -9.23
N VAL A 69 -14.27 -9.32 -8.22
CA VAL A 69 -14.69 -9.20 -6.81
C VAL A 69 -14.90 -7.74 -6.45
N SER A 70 -15.99 -7.44 -5.77
CA SER A 70 -16.28 -6.11 -5.25
C SER A 70 -15.35 -5.74 -4.09
N ALA A 71 -15.03 -4.45 -3.95
CA ALA A 71 -14.27 -3.94 -2.80
C ALA A 71 -14.96 -4.16 -1.44
N ASP A 72 -16.23 -4.51 -1.44
CA ASP A 72 -16.98 -4.88 -0.22
C ASP A 72 -16.43 -6.15 0.47
N CYS A 73 -15.60 -6.93 -0.23
CA CYS A 73 -14.92 -8.07 0.39
C CYS A 73 -13.88 -7.65 1.43
N MET A 74 -13.41 -6.42 1.39
CA MET A 74 -12.48 -5.89 2.37
C MET A 74 -13.23 -5.50 3.64
N ALA A 75 -13.47 -6.45 4.53
CA ALA A 75 -13.91 -6.15 5.89
C ALA A 75 -12.71 -5.57 6.66
N LEU A 76 -12.54 -4.24 6.61
CA LEU A 76 -11.48 -3.55 7.32
C LEU A 76 -11.81 -3.48 8.82
N GLU A 77 -11.81 -4.61 9.49
CA GLU A 77 -11.78 -4.65 10.94
C GLU A 77 -10.31 -4.53 11.38
N TRP A 78 -10.02 -3.49 12.13
CA TRP A 78 -8.68 -3.27 12.67
C TRP A 78 -8.29 -4.41 13.61
N ALA A 79 -7.19 -5.09 13.32
CA ALA A 79 -6.67 -6.12 14.19
C ALA A 79 -6.21 -5.50 15.52
N GLU A 80 -6.69 -6.04 16.66
CA GLU A 80 -6.31 -5.56 18.00
C GLU A 80 -4.87 -5.91 18.37
N ALA A 81 -4.30 -6.92 17.73
CA ALA A 81 -2.96 -7.41 17.98
C ALA A 81 -2.10 -7.40 16.70
N PRO A 82 -0.79 -7.17 16.82
CA PRO A 82 0.11 -7.27 15.67
C PRO A 82 0.14 -8.69 15.12
N THR A 83 0.16 -8.81 13.80
CA THR A 83 0.39 -10.07 13.08
C THR A 83 1.78 -10.10 12.47
N PHE A 84 2.25 -11.28 12.08
CA PHE A 84 3.52 -11.44 11.39
C PHE A 84 3.27 -12.05 10.03
N GLU A 85 3.71 -11.35 8.98
CA GLU A 85 3.42 -11.68 7.59
C GLU A 85 4.67 -11.69 6.74
N ASP A 86 4.72 -12.60 5.78
CA ASP A 86 5.75 -12.61 4.76
C ASP A 86 5.40 -11.68 3.60
N SER A 87 6.43 -11.11 2.96
CA SER A 87 6.27 -10.25 1.80
C SER A 87 7.06 -10.76 0.61
N THR A 88 6.43 -10.79 -0.55
CA THR A 88 7.10 -11.06 -1.83
C THR A 88 7.95 -9.88 -2.31
N ALA A 89 7.80 -8.71 -1.70
CA ALA A 89 8.51 -7.48 -2.06
C ALA A 89 9.94 -7.38 -1.47
N THR A 90 10.47 -8.47 -0.90
CA THR A 90 11.79 -8.51 -0.22
C THR A 90 12.97 -8.11 -1.11
N ASN A 91 12.86 -8.27 -2.43
CA ASN A 91 13.92 -7.96 -3.39
C ASN A 91 14.03 -6.44 -3.72
N TYR A 92 13.07 -5.62 -3.28
CA TYR A 92 13.10 -4.18 -3.56
C TYR A 92 13.98 -3.42 -2.57
N PRO A 93 14.60 -2.30 -2.97
CA PRO A 93 15.41 -1.48 -2.07
C PRO A 93 14.61 -0.99 -0.84
N PRO A 94 15.18 -1.06 0.37
CA PRO A 94 14.44 -0.74 1.60
C PRO A 94 14.10 0.76 1.75
N LEU A 95 14.84 1.66 1.12
CA LEU A 95 14.64 3.11 1.26
C LEU A 95 13.23 3.57 0.89
N PHE A 96 12.69 3.06 -0.22
CA PHE A 96 11.31 3.37 -0.62
C PHE A 96 10.31 2.91 0.45
N HIS A 97 10.45 1.68 0.92
CA HIS A 97 9.56 1.11 1.93
C HIS A 97 9.69 1.81 3.28
N PHE A 98 10.89 2.27 3.63
CA PHE A 98 11.09 3.08 4.83
C PHE A 98 10.27 4.37 4.78
N LEU A 99 10.37 5.13 3.69
CA LEU A 99 9.60 6.37 3.51
C LEU A 99 8.09 6.13 3.47
N ALA A 100 7.67 5.09 2.74
CA ALA A 100 6.25 4.72 2.63
C ALA A 100 5.66 4.21 3.95
N GLY A 101 6.47 3.58 4.81
CA GLY A 101 6.06 3.03 6.08
C GLY A 101 5.98 4.04 7.24
N LEU A 102 6.61 5.22 7.11
CA LEU A 102 6.63 6.22 8.20
C LEU A 102 5.26 6.55 8.78
N PRO A 103 4.17 6.71 7.99
CA PRO A 103 2.84 6.96 8.54
C PRO A 103 2.32 5.87 9.47
N SER A 104 2.80 4.63 9.35
CA SER A 104 2.35 3.50 10.19
C SER A 104 2.94 3.50 11.62
N LEU A 105 3.79 4.45 11.95
CA LEU A 105 4.35 4.62 13.29
C LEU A 105 3.49 5.54 14.19
N PHE A 106 2.47 6.17 13.63
CA PHE A 106 1.58 7.13 14.29
C PHE A 106 0.14 6.66 14.29
#